data_7d7a210eb60388a25d827383ce0c2be7
#
_entry.id   7d7a210eb60388a25d827383ce0c2be7
#
_cell.length_a   1.000
_cell.length_b   1.000
_cell.length_c   1.000
_cell.angle_alpha   90.00
_cell.angle_beta   90.00
_cell.angle_gamma   90.00
#
_symmetry.space_group_name_H-M   'P 1'
#
loop_
_entity.id
_entity.type
_entity.pdbx_description
1 polymer ?
#
loop_
_entity_poly.entity_id
_entity_poly.type
_entity_poly.pdbx_seq_one_letter_code
_entity_poly.pdbx_strand_id
1 'polypeptide(L)'
;KREEIVKSSDDFDKNVWNLFAEQGWLSMPFSEESGGLGFGAIELSILFEEFGKALVIEPYLATVVLSGTLLDRSDYSAKNELIEKICSGEMHISLAYAEVNKSYDYTSLNTTIDSNNCLNGTKTLVLNGANAEKLIVSCTKDDQLNLVLVDSSAKGISLNSFATIDGQSCSEISFENVQIDDSNVIATGDGATHLLMNTINLATLCISAEAVGCMESCYLKTLEYTKGREQFGQPISNFQVLQHRMVDMFIESELSKSLLIKAML
;
A
#
# COMPACT_ATOMS: atom_id res chain seq x y z
N LYS A 1 0.04 -18.67 12.69
CA LYS A 1 -0.66 -17.40 12.94
C LYS A 1 -1.05 -16.71 11.63
N ARG A 2 -0.10 -16.30 10.74
CA ARG A 2 -0.41 -15.69 9.44
C ARG A 2 -1.33 -16.57 8.56
N GLU A 3 -1.01 -17.86 8.41
CA GLU A 3 -1.86 -18.80 7.66
C GLU A 3 -3.28 -18.96 8.25
N GLU A 4 -3.43 -18.78 9.53
CA GLU A 4 -4.73 -18.83 10.21
C GLU A 4 -5.54 -17.58 9.88
N ILE A 5 -4.91 -16.39 9.87
CA ILE A 5 -5.56 -15.14 9.51
C ILE A 5 -5.97 -15.15 8.04
N VAL A 6 -5.06 -15.52 7.12
CA VAL A 6 -5.35 -15.63 5.68
C VAL A 6 -6.48 -16.62 5.37
N LYS A 7 -6.71 -17.63 6.25
CA LYS A 7 -7.79 -18.60 6.12
C LYS A 7 -9.06 -18.19 6.87
N SER A 8 -8.98 -17.19 7.74
CA SER A 8 -10.15 -16.64 8.45
C SER A 8 -10.89 -15.63 7.58
N SER A 9 -12.01 -15.12 8.10
CA SER A 9 -12.71 -13.98 7.51
C SER A 9 -12.07 -12.64 7.89
N ASP A 10 -11.04 -12.65 8.73
CA ASP A 10 -10.33 -11.45 9.15
C ASP A 10 -9.20 -11.19 8.16
N ASP A 11 -9.20 -10.03 7.51
CA ASP A 11 -8.22 -9.68 6.47
C ASP A 11 -6.82 -9.39 7.05
N PHE A 12 -6.72 -9.07 8.36
CA PHE A 12 -5.45 -8.82 9.08
C PHE A 12 -5.64 -8.99 10.61
N ASP A 13 -4.53 -9.02 11.38
CA ASP A 13 -4.57 -9.11 12.85
C ASP A 13 -4.75 -7.73 13.49
N LYS A 14 -5.95 -7.44 13.99
CA LYS A 14 -6.27 -6.18 14.67
C LYS A 14 -5.37 -5.90 15.88
N ASN A 15 -4.88 -6.94 16.58
CA ASN A 15 -3.97 -6.73 17.70
C ASN A 15 -2.59 -6.27 17.22
N VAL A 16 -2.12 -6.77 16.08
CA VAL A 16 -0.86 -6.31 15.48
C VAL A 16 -1.03 -4.89 14.96
N TRP A 17 -2.16 -4.56 14.34
CA TRP A 17 -2.47 -3.19 13.92
C TRP A 17 -2.49 -2.20 15.08
N ASN A 18 -3.15 -2.55 16.18
CA ASN A 18 -3.17 -1.74 17.40
C ASN A 18 -1.76 -1.59 18.00
N LEU A 19 -0.94 -2.64 17.95
CA LEU A 19 0.45 -2.56 18.37
C LEU A 19 1.25 -1.58 17.51
N PHE A 20 1.01 -1.52 16.19
CA PHE A 20 1.64 -0.53 15.32
C PHE A 20 1.24 0.90 15.72
N ALA A 21 -0.03 1.12 16.09
CA ALA A 21 -0.48 2.41 16.60
C ALA A 21 0.23 2.77 17.94
N GLU A 22 0.24 1.85 18.90
CA GLU A 22 0.88 2.04 20.21
C GLU A 22 2.40 2.33 20.12
N GLN A 23 3.07 1.73 19.13
CA GLN A 23 4.50 1.97 18.87
C GLN A 23 4.76 3.23 18.04
N GLY A 24 3.72 3.95 17.61
CA GLY A 24 3.82 5.14 16.77
C GLY A 24 4.18 4.87 15.31
N TRP A 25 4.14 3.61 14.86
CA TRP A 25 4.50 3.27 13.48
C TRP A 25 3.51 3.86 12.47
N LEU A 26 2.22 3.95 12.82
CA LEU A 26 1.20 4.51 11.93
C LEU A 26 1.38 6.02 11.69
N SER A 27 2.08 6.72 12.58
CA SER A 27 2.34 8.15 12.48
C SER A 27 3.67 8.51 11.80
N MET A 28 4.50 7.52 11.47
CA MET A 28 5.87 7.73 10.97
C MET A 28 5.97 8.72 9.81
N PRO A 29 5.21 8.58 8.69
CA PRO A 29 5.44 9.40 7.51
C PRO A 29 4.74 10.76 7.53
N PHE A 30 3.86 11.01 8.50
CA PHE A 30 3.08 12.23 8.52
C PHE A 30 3.88 13.40 9.10
N SER A 31 3.56 14.61 8.65
CA SER A 31 4.19 15.83 9.13
C SER A 31 3.95 16.05 10.62
N GLU A 32 4.86 16.75 11.29
CA GLU A 32 4.69 17.13 12.70
C GLU A 32 3.43 18.00 12.90
N GLU A 33 3.07 18.80 11.89
CA GLU A 33 1.84 19.63 11.91
C GLU A 33 0.57 18.78 11.94
N SER A 34 0.62 17.57 11.37
CA SER A 34 -0.48 16.59 11.40
C SER A 34 -0.38 15.61 12.57
N GLY A 35 0.57 15.80 13.49
CA GLY A 35 0.80 14.92 14.63
C GLY A 35 1.67 13.70 14.33
N GLY A 36 2.39 13.69 13.22
CA GLY A 36 3.31 12.62 12.83
C GLY A 36 4.74 12.82 13.27
N LEU A 37 5.63 11.93 12.83
CA LEU A 37 7.06 11.94 13.14
C LEU A 37 7.93 12.58 12.06
N GLY A 38 7.37 12.94 10.91
CA GLY A 38 8.08 13.56 9.79
C GLY A 38 9.09 12.66 9.09
N PHE A 39 8.99 11.34 9.23
CA PHE A 39 9.91 10.40 8.62
C PHE A 39 9.68 10.29 7.10
N GLY A 40 10.78 10.07 6.37
CA GLY A 40 10.78 10.04 4.91
C GLY A 40 10.83 8.64 4.31
N ALA A 41 11.22 8.61 3.04
CA ALA A 41 11.32 7.37 2.26
C ALA A 41 12.36 6.38 2.84
N ILE A 42 13.42 6.88 3.48
CA ILE A 42 14.48 6.05 4.05
C ILE A 42 13.94 5.24 5.22
N GLU A 43 13.30 5.89 6.20
CA GLU A 43 12.75 5.22 7.38
C GLU A 43 11.62 4.26 7.02
N LEU A 44 10.74 4.65 6.09
CA LEU A 44 9.72 3.76 5.55
C LEU A 44 10.33 2.54 4.85
N SER A 45 11.40 2.71 4.09
CA SER A 45 12.06 1.58 3.41
C SER A 45 12.66 0.59 4.41
N ILE A 46 13.25 1.08 5.50
CA ILE A 46 13.75 0.21 6.59
C ILE A 46 12.60 -0.60 7.20
N LEU A 47 11.46 0.04 7.47
CA LEU A 47 10.28 -0.63 8.00
C LEU A 47 9.75 -1.69 7.02
N PHE A 48 9.66 -1.36 5.74
CA PHE A 48 9.17 -2.27 4.72
C PHE A 48 10.14 -3.43 4.42
N GLU A 49 11.46 -3.25 4.52
CA GLU A 49 12.41 -4.38 4.50
C GLU A 49 12.09 -5.39 5.62
N GLU A 50 11.80 -4.92 6.84
CA GLU A 50 11.43 -5.80 7.95
C GLU A 50 10.04 -6.43 7.74
N PHE A 51 9.08 -5.69 7.17
CA PHE A 51 7.77 -6.25 6.78
C PHE A 51 7.92 -7.39 5.76
N GLY A 52 8.80 -7.23 4.77
CA GLY A 52 9.10 -8.27 3.79
C GLY A 52 9.72 -9.52 4.43
N LYS A 53 10.67 -9.36 5.36
CA LYS A 53 11.27 -10.49 6.09
C LYS A 53 10.25 -11.28 6.91
N ALA A 54 9.27 -10.58 7.50
CA ALA A 54 8.22 -11.15 8.34
C ALA A 54 6.96 -11.55 7.56
N LEU A 55 6.82 -11.15 6.29
CA LEU A 55 5.61 -11.30 5.46
C LEU A 55 4.38 -10.70 6.15
N VAL A 56 4.48 -9.43 6.54
CA VAL A 56 3.41 -8.66 7.19
C VAL A 56 2.24 -8.46 6.22
N ILE A 57 1.00 -8.63 6.72
CA ILE A 57 -0.23 -8.51 5.91
C ILE A 57 -1.12 -7.35 6.37
N GLU A 58 -0.77 -6.70 7.46
CA GLU A 58 -1.47 -5.54 7.97
C GLU A 58 -1.49 -4.42 6.93
N PRO A 59 -2.61 -3.66 6.78
CA PRO A 59 -2.84 -2.75 5.65
C PRO A 59 -2.07 -1.42 5.75
N TYR A 60 -0.79 -1.48 6.14
CA TYR A 60 0.06 -0.30 6.31
C TYR A 60 0.25 0.46 4.98
N LEU A 61 0.51 -0.27 3.88
CA LEU A 61 0.66 0.33 2.56
C LEU A 61 -0.61 1.08 2.13
N ALA A 62 -1.78 0.46 2.30
CA ALA A 62 -3.05 1.02 1.87
C ALA A 62 -3.45 2.26 2.68
N THR A 63 -3.42 2.14 4.01
CA THR A 63 -3.95 3.14 4.92
C THR A 63 -2.93 4.25 5.20
N VAL A 64 -1.69 3.88 5.54
CA VAL A 64 -0.67 4.87 5.96
C VAL A 64 0.04 5.47 4.74
N VAL A 65 0.61 4.62 3.87
CA VAL A 65 1.43 5.11 2.76
C VAL A 65 0.58 5.72 1.65
N LEU A 66 -0.40 4.98 1.09
CA LEU A 66 -1.18 5.46 -0.05
C LEU A 66 -2.18 6.54 0.37
N SER A 67 -3.00 6.30 1.39
CA SER A 67 -4.10 7.22 1.73
C SER A 67 -3.63 8.32 2.68
N GLY A 68 -2.92 7.97 3.74
CA GLY A 68 -2.50 8.90 4.77
C GLY A 68 -1.50 9.94 4.26
N THR A 69 -0.43 9.53 3.53
CA THR A 69 0.53 10.51 3.00
C THR A 69 -0.07 11.40 1.91
N LEU A 70 -1.04 10.89 1.15
CA LEU A 70 -1.78 11.70 0.18
C LEU A 70 -2.56 12.81 0.91
N LEU A 71 -3.30 12.47 1.97
CA LEU A 71 -4.03 13.44 2.78
C LEU A 71 -3.09 14.44 3.45
N ASP A 72 -2.02 13.98 4.07
CA ASP A 72 -1.05 14.84 4.78
C ASP A 72 -0.47 15.93 3.85
N ARG A 73 -0.14 15.55 2.62
CA ARG A 73 0.45 16.46 1.60
C ARG A 73 -0.59 17.31 0.87
N SER A 74 -1.88 17.10 1.11
CA SER A 74 -2.96 17.87 0.49
C SER A 74 -3.29 19.14 1.31
N ASP A 75 -4.06 20.03 0.71
CA ASP A 75 -4.67 21.18 1.39
C ASP A 75 -6.09 20.88 1.91
N TYR A 76 -6.43 19.59 2.04
CA TYR A 76 -7.77 19.18 2.48
C TYR A 76 -8.04 19.62 3.91
N SER A 77 -9.14 20.35 4.12
CA SER A 77 -9.41 21.04 5.39
C SER A 77 -9.57 20.10 6.59
N ALA A 78 -10.09 18.88 6.38
CA ALA A 78 -10.30 17.89 7.43
C ALA A 78 -9.15 16.88 7.57
N LYS A 79 -8.00 17.09 6.90
CA LYS A 79 -6.90 16.11 6.87
C LYS A 79 -6.38 15.75 8.25
N ASN A 80 -6.21 16.74 9.14
CA ASN A 80 -5.63 16.49 10.47
C ASN A 80 -6.49 15.57 11.32
N GLU A 81 -7.83 15.74 11.28
CA GLU A 81 -8.76 14.83 11.99
C GLU A 81 -8.66 13.40 11.45
N LEU A 82 -8.56 13.24 10.13
CA LEU A 82 -8.44 11.91 9.51
C LEU A 82 -7.10 11.25 9.82
N ILE A 83 -6.02 12.02 9.80
CA ILE A 83 -4.67 11.54 10.13
C ILE A 83 -4.59 11.11 11.59
N GLU A 84 -5.18 11.88 12.52
CA GLU A 84 -5.24 11.50 13.93
C GLU A 84 -5.92 10.14 14.11
N LYS A 85 -7.04 9.89 13.42
CA LYS A 85 -7.73 8.59 13.46
C LYS A 85 -6.93 7.46 12.80
N ILE A 86 -6.15 7.75 11.77
CA ILE A 86 -5.21 6.77 11.18
C ILE A 86 -4.09 6.45 12.19
N CYS A 87 -3.50 7.46 12.80
CA CYS A 87 -2.42 7.30 13.78
C CYS A 87 -2.85 6.48 15.00
N SER A 88 -4.10 6.67 15.47
CA SER A 88 -4.67 5.88 16.56
C SER A 88 -5.05 4.44 16.15
N GLY A 89 -5.04 4.13 14.86
CA GLY A 89 -5.46 2.83 14.33
C GLY A 89 -6.98 2.63 14.23
N GLU A 90 -7.76 3.68 14.54
CA GLU A 90 -9.23 3.63 14.57
C GLU A 90 -9.88 3.71 13.19
N MET A 91 -9.15 4.21 12.16
CA MET A 91 -9.70 4.44 10.83
C MET A 91 -8.80 3.86 9.74
N HIS A 92 -9.43 3.19 8.79
CA HIS A 92 -8.81 2.79 7.53
C HIS A 92 -9.36 3.62 6.38
N ILE A 93 -8.45 4.13 5.55
CA ILE A 93 -8.78 4.83 4.31
C ILE A 93 -8.04 4.12 3.18
N SER A 94 -8.72 3.89 2.06
CA SER A 94 -8.12 3.24 0.89
C SER A 94 -8.13 4.14 -0.32
N LEU A 95 -7.04 4.08 -1.10
CA LEU A 95 -6.90 4.83 -2.35
C LEU A 95 -7.38 3.98 -3.53
N ALA A 96 -8.44 4.41 -4.17
CA ALA A 96 -9.06 3.80 -5.33
C ALA A 96 -8.63 4.55 -6.61
N TYR A 97 -7.51 4.14 -7.23
CA TYR A 97 -6.93 4.83 -8.38
C TYR A 97 -6.84 3.96 -9.64
N ALA A 98 -6.67 2.66 -9.51
CA ALA A 98 -6.46 1.75 -10.62
C ALA A 98 -7.76 1.41 -11.35
N GLU A 99 -7.70 1.29 -12.68
CA GLU A 99 -8.81 0.86 -13.53
C GLU A 99 -8.38 -0.26 -14.49
N VAL A 100 -9.32 -1.11 -14.88
CA VAL A 100 -9.07 -2.19 -15.84
C VAL A 100 -8.60 -1.59 -17.17
N ASN A 101 -7.55 -2.19 -17.76
CA ASN A 101 -6.96 -1.81 -19.04
C ASN A 101 -6.30 -0.42 -19.11
N LYS A 102 -6.02 0.21 -17.97
CA LYS A 102 -5.30 1.51 -17.95
C LYS A 102 -3.81 1.39 -17.64
N SER A 103 -3.34 0.21 -17.22
CA SER A 103 -1.94 -0.05 -16.86
C SER A 103 -1.37 1.03 -15.93
N TYR A 104 -0.33 1.74 -16.35
CA TYR A 104 0.33 2.81 -15.60
C TYR A 104 -0.16 4.21 -15.95
N ASP A 105 -1.23 4.34 -16.74
CA ASP A 105 -1.86 5.65 -17.00
C ASP A 105 -2.92 5.94 -15.95
N TYR A 106 -2.53 6.68 -14.93
CA TYR A 106 -3.39 7.05 -13.81
C TYR A 106 -4.17 8.36 -14.03
N THR A 107 -4.03 8.98 -15.20
CA THR A 107 -4.65 10.27 -15.55
C THR A 107 -5.80 10.12 -16.55
N SER A 108 -5.74 9.12 -17.43
CA SER A 108 -6.80 8.81 -18.39
C SER A 108 -7.80 7.85 -17.77
N LEU A 109 -8.75 8.35 -17.01
CA LEU A 109 -9.70 7.57 -16.23
C LEU A 109 -11.05 7.43 -16.91
N ASN A 110 -11.74 6.30 -16.67
CA ASN A 110 -13.15 6.08 -17.04
C ASN A 110 -14.10 6.46 -15.90
N THR A 111 -13.59 6.54 -14.66
CA THR A 111 -14.37 7.03 -13.52
C THR A 111 -14.50 8.55 -13.61
N THR A 112 -15.74 9.05 -13.64
CA THR A 112 -16.04 10.47 -13.90
C THR A 112 -17.01 11.05 -12.89
N ILE A 113 -16.95 12.36 -12.67
CA ILE A 113 -18.01 13.14 -12.03
C ILE A 113 -18.77 13.87 -13.13
N ASP A 114 -20.07 13.64 -13.19
CA ASP A 114 -20.95 14.23 -14.20
C ASP A 114 -21.38 15.67 -13.85
N SER A 115 -22.18 16.30 -14.72
CA SER A 115 -22.72 17.67 -14.54
C SER A 115 -23.65 17.80 -13.33
N ASN A 116 -24.16 16.72 -12.78
CA ASN A 116 -24.99 16.71 -11.57
C ASN A 116 -24.15 16.45 -10.30
N ASN A 117 -22.82 16.51 -10.42
CA ASN A 117 -21.86 16.16 -9.38
C ASN A 117 -22.01 14.72 -8.87
N CYS A 118 -22.35 13.78 -9.73
CA CYS A 118 -22.43 12.37 -9.41
C CYS A 118 -21.19 11.63 -9.90
N LEU A 119 -20.55 10.90 -8.99
CA LEU A 119 -19.41 10.01 -9.31
C LEU A 119 -19.92 8.69 -9.86
N ASN A 120 -19.40 8.31 -11.02
CA ASN A 120 -19.74 7.07 -11.73
C ASN A 120 -18.46 6.39 -12.26
N GLY A 121 -18.38 5.07 -12.17
CA GLY A 121 -17.27 4.28 -12.68
C GLY A 121 -16.93 3.08 -11.83
N THR A 122 -15.78 2.45 -12.13
CA THR A 122 -15.31 1.26 -11.38
C THR A 122 -13.81 1.35 -11.17
N LYS A 123 -13.38 1.07 -9.95
CA LYS A 123 -11.98 0.94 -9.55
C LYS A 123 -11.66 -0.50 -9.23
N THR A 124 -10.48 -0.94 -9.62
CA THR A 124 -9.99 -2.30 -9.37
C THR A 124 -8.74 -2.26 -8.48
N LEU A 125 -8.41 -3.41 -7.89
CA LEU A 125 -7.23 -3.57 -7.03
C LEU A 125 -7.13 -2.51 -5.92
N VAL A 126 -8.26 -2.17 -5.31
CA VAL A 126 -8.29 -1.26 -4.17
C VAL A 126 -7.86 -2.02 -2.92
N LEU A 127 -6.61 -1.80 -2.50
CA LEU A 127 -6.02 -2.45 -1.33
C LEU A 127 -6.81 -2.09 -0.07
N ASN A 128 -7.14 -3.10 0.74
CA ASN A 128 -7.90 -2.97 1.99
C ASN A 128 -9.27 -2.27 1.84
N GLY A 129 -9.85 -2.28 0.63
CA GLY A 129 -11.12 -1.59 0.35
C GLY A 129 -12.29 -2.07 1.20
N ALA A 130 -12.31 -3.35 1.59
CA ALA A 130 -13.36 -3.94 2.42
C ALA A 130 -13.41 -3.39 3.85
N ASN A 131 -12.26 -2.99 4.39
CA ASN A 131 -12.13 -2.49 5.76
C ASN A 131 -12.06 -0.95 5.82
N ALA A 132 -12.09 -0.27 4.67
CA ALA A 132 -11.99 1.17 4.63
C ALA A 132 -13.33 1.84 4.98
N GLU A 133 -13.32 2.74 5.96
CA GLU A 133 -14.46 3.62 6.26
C GLU A 133 -14.61 4.71 5.21
N LYS A 134 -13.51 5.13 4.60
CA LYS A 134 -13.48 6.13 3.54
C LYS A 134 -12.60 5.71 2.37
N LEU A 135 -12.97 6.19 1.19
CA LEU A 135 -12.25 5.94 -0.06
C LEU A 135 -11.79 7.26 -0.64
N ILE A 136 -10.51 7.36 -0.98
CA ILE A 136 -9.99 8.41 -1.85
C ILE A 136 -10.11 7.90 -3.27
N VAL A 137 -10.90 8.55 -4.11
CA VAL A 137 -11.16 8.10 -5.48
C VAL A 137 -10.57 9.09 -6.47
N SER A 138 -9.74 8.59 -7.39
CA SER A 138 -9.31 9.37 -8.54
C SER A 138 -10.39 9.32 -9.63
N CYS A 139 -10.76 10.46 -10.17
CA CYS A 139 -11.80 10.56 -11.19
C CYS A 139 -11.53 11.75 -12.11
N THR A 140 -12.24 11.83 -13.23
CA THR A 140 -12.16 12.95 -14.16
C THR A 140 -13.42 13.81 -14.04
N LYS A 141 -13.26 15.13 -13.98
CA LYS A 141 -14.32 16.13 -14.10
C LYS A 141 -13.81 17.25 -15.01
N ASP A 142 -14.57 17.61 -16.04
CA ASP A 142 -14.22 18.65 -17.01
C ASP A 142 -12.79 18.42 -17.62
N ASP A 143 -12.48 17.17 -18.00
CA ASP A 143 -11.20 16.71 -18.52
C ASP A 143 -10.00 16.89 -17.56
N GLN A 144 -10.25 17.18 -16.29
CA GLN A 144 -9.20 17.31 -15.26
C GLN A 144 -9.27 16.18 -14.24
N LEU A 145 -8.11 15.73 -13.78
CA LEU A 145 -8.02 14.77 -12.68
C LEU A 145 -8.51 15.43 -11.38
N ASN A 146 -9.34 14.69 -10.68
CA ASN A 146 -9.80 15.05 -9.34
C ASN A 146 -9.55 13.91 -8.37
N LEU A 147 -9.24 14.25 -7.14
CA LEU A 147 -9.19 13.32 -6.01
C LEU A 147 -10.31 13.69 -5.05
N VAL A 148 -11.21 12.76 -4.80
CA VAL A 148 -12.36 12.98 -3.91
C VAL A 148 -12.40 11.96 -2.80
N LEU A 149 -12.85 12.37 -1.62
CA LEU A 149 -13.05 11.52 -0.45
C LEU A 149 -14.53 11.19 -0.31
N VAL A 150 -14.87 9.91 -0.25
CA VAL A 150 -16.24 9.42 -0.07
C VAL A 150 -16.33 8.43 1.08
N ASP A 151 -17.46 8.37 1.76
CA ASP A 151 -17.72 7.31 2.73
C ASP A 151 -17.97 5.99 2.00
N SER A 152 -17.31 4.92 2.42
CA SER A 152 -17.46 3.61 1.76
C SER A 152 -18.88 3.06 1.83
N SER A 153 -19.66 3.50 2.82
CA SER A 153 -21.07 3.15 3.01
C SER A 153 -22.04 4.05 2.25
N ALA A 154 -21.54 5.00 1.44
CA ALA A 154 -22.40 5.93 0.70
C ALA A 154 -23.31 5.17 -0.30
N LYS A 155 -24.53 5.69 -0.47
CA LYS A 155 -25.47 5.10 -1.42
C LYS A 155 -24.89 5.13 -2.84
N GLY A 156 -24.95 4.02 -3.54
CA GLY A 156 -24.42 3.88 -4.90
C GLY A 156 -23.01 3.30 -4.95
N ILE A 157 -22.41 2.94 -3.81
CA ILE A 157 -21.15 2.20 -3.77
C ILE A 157 -21.46 0.72 -3.60
N SER A 158 -20.85 -0.11 -4.45
CA SER A 158 -20.86 -1.55 -4.34
C SER A 158 -19.43 -2.09 -4.37
N LEU A 159 -19.17 -3.09 -3.54
CA LEU A 159 -17.83 -3.59 -3.28
C LEU A 159 -17.81 -5.11 -3.42
N ASN A 160 -16.83 -5.60 -4.17
CA ASN A 160 -16.55 -7.03 -4.33
C ASN A 160 -15.11 -7.31 -3.89
N SER A 161 -14.95 -7.99 -2.76
CA SER A 161 -13.64 -8.24 -2.15
C SER A 161 -13.10 -9.60 -2.51
N PHE A 162 -11.77 -9.69 -2.61
CA PHE A 162 -11.02 -10.91 -2.86
C PHE A 162 -9.64 -10.82 -2.21
N ALA A 163 -9.07 -11.98 -1.89
CA ALA A 163 -7.71 -12.05 -1.39
C ALA A 163 -6.71 -12.10 -2.55
N THR A 164 -5.61 -11.38 -2.42
CA THR A 164 -4.46 -11.48 -3.32
C THR A 164 -3.57 -12.66 -2.93
N ILE A 165 -2.62 -13.05 -3.80
CA ILE A 165 -1.77 -14.24 -3.57
C ILE A 165 -0.88 -14.09 -2.33
N ASP A 166 -0.55 -12.87 -1.96
CA ASP A 166 0.21 -12.53 -0.75
C ASP A 166 -0.66 -12.51 0.52
N GLY A 167 -1.97 -12.78 0.39
CA GLY A 167 -2.92 -12.85 1.50
C GLY A 167 -3.46 -11.51 1.97
N GLN A 168 -3.21 -10.42 1.25
CA GLN A 168 -3.83 -9.13 1.54
C GLN A 168 -5.26 -9.07 0.98
N SER A 169 -6.10 -8.23 1.60
CA SER A 169 -7.46 -7.95 1.11
C SER A 169 -7.41 -6.89 0.01
N CYS A 170 -8.17 -7.16 -1.05
CA CYS A 170 -8.30 -6.26 -2.18
C CYS A 170 -9.75 -6.21 -2.65
N SER A 171 -10.15 -5.12 -3.31
CA SER A 171 -11.54 -4.96 -3.74
C SER A 171 -11.63 -4.38 -5.14
N GLU A 172 -12.68 -4.77 -5.84
CA GLU A 172 -13.25 -4.03 -6.95
C GLU A 172 -14.41 -3.19 -6.42
N ILE A 173 -14.44 -1.89 -6.73
CA ILE A 173 -15.43 -0.96 -6.20
C ILE A 173 -16.10 -0.22 -7.35
N SER A 174 -17.43 -0.34 -7.45
CA SER A 174 -18.25 0.36 -8.43
C SER A 174 -19.00 1.51 -7.77
N PHE A 175 -19.07 2.62 -8.49
CA PHE A 175 -19.74 3.87 -8.10
C PHE A 175 -20.87 4.13 -9.08
N GLU A 176 -22.10 4.25 -8.58
CA GLU A 176 -23.30 4.52 -9.35
C GLU A 176 -24.05 5.72 -8.74
N ASN A 177 -23.95 6.89 -9.40
CA ASN A 177 -24.58 8.13 -8.97
C ASN A 177 -24.27 8.50 -7.50
N VAL A 178 -23.00 8.37 -7.08
CA VAL A 178 -22.56 8.78 -5.74
C VAL A 178 -22.43 10.29 -5.73
N GLN A 179 -23.21 10.97 -4.89
CA GLN A 179 -23.21 12.42 -4.80
C GLN A 179 -21.90 12.95 -4.22
N ILE A 180 -21.29 13.92 -4.88
CA ILE A 180 -20.06 14.59 -4.50
C ILE A 180 -20.34 16.07 -4.25
N ASP A 181 -19.96 16.55 -3.09
CA ASP A 181 -19.99 17.97 -2.72
C ASP A 181 -18.58 18.57 -2.76
N ASP A 182 -18.49 19.88 -2.72
CA ASP A 182 -17.18 20.58 -2.69
C ASP A 182 -16.33 20.16 -1.48
N SER A 183 -16.98 19.81 -0.37
CA SER A 183 -16.29 19.29 0.84
C SER A 183 -15.65 17.91 0.66
N ASN A 184 -16.02 17.17 -0.39
CA ASN A 184 -15.41 15.89 -0.73
C ASN A 184 -14.11 16.04 -1.53
N VAL A 185 -13.87 17.21 -2.13
CA VAL A 185 -12.75 17.43 -3.06
C VAL A 185 -11.45 17.62 -2.27
N ILE A 186 -10.49 16.72 -2.50
CA ILE A 186 -9.14 16.80 -1.90
C ILE A 186 -8.23 17.67 -2.76
N ALA A 187 -8.21 17.44 -4.06
CA ALA A 187 -7.37 18.16 -5.01
C ALA A 187 -7.94 18.06 -6.43
N THR A 188 -7.57 19.01 -7.31
CA THR A 188 -8.01 19.06 -8.71
C THR A 188 -6.87 19.39 -9.65
N GLY A 189 -7.00 18.99 -10.93
CA GLY A 189 -6.08 19.33 -12.00
C GLY A 189 -4.64 18.89 -11.76
N ASP A 190 -3.68 19.76 -12.03
CA ASP A 190 -2.25 19.47 -11.88
C ASP A 190 -1.89 19.15 -10.42
N GLY A 191 -2.52 19.80 -9.45
CA GLY A 191 -2.32 19.52 -8.03
C GLY A 191 -2.70 18.08 -7.67
N ALA A 192 -3.85 17.60 -8.16
CA ALA A 192 -4.28 16.22 -7.98
C ALA A 192 -3.33 15.23 -8.64
N THR A 193 -2.85 15.57 -9.85
CA THR A 193 -1.91 14.72 -10.61
C THR A 193 -0.59 14.58 -9.86
N HIS A 194 0.01 15.68 -9.43
CA HIS A 194 1.26 15.67 -8.68
C HIS A 194 1.12 14.90 -7.36
N LEU A 195 0.02 15.13 -6.63
CA LEU A 195 -0.25 14.47 -5.36
C LEU A 195 -0.37 12.95 -5.53
N LEU A 196 -1.15 12.50 -6.52
CA LEU A 196 -1.33 11.08 -6.82
C LEU A 196 -0.01 10.41 -7.24
N MET A 197 0.72 11.02 -8.18
CA MET A 197 1.98 10.46 -8.68
C MET A 197 3.05 10.35 -7.61
N ASN A 198 3.21 11.39 -6.77
CA ASN A 198 4.17 11.36 -5.67
C ASN A 198 3.82 10.27 -4.64
N THR A 199 2.55 10.08 -4.38
CA THR A 199 2.07 9.03 -3.47
C THR A 199 2.34 7.62 -4.05
N ILE A 200 2.06 7.39 -5.33
CA ILE A 200 2.34 6.12 -6.01
C ILE A 200 3.85 5.85 -6.06
N ASN A 201 4.67 6.86 -6.31
CA ASN A 201 6.13 6.71 -6.29
C ASN A 201 6.65 6.29 -4.91
N LEU A 202 6.16 6.90 -3.83
CA LEU A 202 6.51 6.52 -2.47
C LEU A 202 6.07 5.08 -2.18
N ALA A 203 4.85 4.71 -2.54
CA ALA A 203 4.33 3.35 -2.38
C ALA A 203 5.17 2.32 -3.17
N THR A 204 5.62 2.68 -4.37
CA THR A 204 6.50 1.84 -5.18
C THR A 204 7.85 1.60 -4.51
N LEU A 205 8.44 2.62 -3.89
CA LEU A 205 9.64 2.47 -3.07
C LEU A 205 9.42 1.53 -1.88
N CYS A 206 8.31 1.69 -1.16
CA CYS A 206 7.94 0.84 -0.03
C CYS A 206 7.80 -0.63 -0.45
N ILE A 207 7.07 -0.93 -1.54
CA ILE A 207 6.91 -2.31 -2.06
C ILE A 207 8.26 -2.87 -2.52
N SER A 208 9.11 -2.05 -3.14
CA SER A 208 10.45 -2.47 -3.56
C SER A 208 11.32 -2.83 -2.35
N ALA A 209 11.22 -2.08 -1.25
CA ALA A 209 11.90 -2.39 0.01
C ALA A 209 11.40 -3.70 0.63
N GLU A 210 10.08 -3.91 0.63
CA GLU A 210 9.47 -5.17 1.08
C GLU A 210 9.99 -6.35 0.26
N ALA A 211 10.04 -6.23 -1.07
CA ALA A 211 10.59 -7.26 -1.94
C ALA A 211 12.06 -7.57 -1.63
N VAL A 212 12.90 -6.56 -1.36
CA VAL A 212 14.30 -6.73 -0.94
C VAL A 212 14.38 -7.50 0.38
N GLY A 213 13.52 -7.17 1.36
CA GLY A 213 13.43 -7.91 2.63
C GLY A 213 13.04 -9.40 2.42
N CYS A 214 12.09 -9.67 1.54
CA CYS A 214 11.73 -11.04 1.13
C CYS A 214 12.92 -11.78 0.49
N MET A 215 13.65 -11.13 -0.42
CA MET A 215 14.82 -11.72 -1.10
C MET A 215 15.90 -12.10 -0.09
N GLU A 216 16.24 -11.20 0.84
CA GLU A 216 17.21 -11.46 1.90
C GLU A 216 16.78 -12.64 2.78
N SER A 217 15.51 -12.67 3.22
CA SER A 217 14.97 -13.78 4.02
C SER A 217 15.02 -15.13 3.27
N CYS A 218 14.67 -15.15 1.99
CA CYS A 218 14.74 -16.34 1.14
C CYS A 218 16.18 -16.83 0.99
N TYR A 219 17.12 -15.95 0.72
CA TYR A 219 18.53 -16.27 0.59
C TYR A 219 19.10 -16.87 1.89
N LEU A 220 18.91 -16.19 3.03
CA LEU A 220 19.44 -16.66 4.32
C LEU A 220 18.86 -17.99 4.74
N LYS A 221 17.55 -18.20 4.59
CA LYS A 221 16.88 -19.48 4.89
C LYS A 221 17.37 -20.61 3.96
N THR A 222 17.60 -20.32 2.68
CA THR A 222 18.16 -21.28 1.73
C THR A 222 19.56 -21.68 2.12
N LEU A 223 20.41 -20.72 2.50
CA LEU A 223 21.78 -20.95 2.96
C LEU A 223 21.79 -21.83 4.22
N GLU A 224 20.95 -21.53 5.20
CA GLU A 224 20.83 -22.32 6.43
C GLU A 224 20.35 -23.74 6.14
N TYR A 225 19.29 -23.88 5.37
CA TYR A 225 18.75 -25.20 5.00
C TYR A 225 19.78 -26.08 4.28
N THR A 226 20.47 -25.51 3.29
CA THR A 226 21.47 -26.29 2.51
C THR A 226 22.67 -26.71 3.32
N LYS A 227 23.06 -25.96 4.36
CA LYS A 227 24.10 -26.31 5.32
C LYS A 227 23.68 -27.46 6.26
N GLY A 228 22.39 -27.46 6.66
CA GLY A 228 21.85 -28.46 7.58
C GLY A 228 21.35 -29.75 6.92
N ARG A 229 20.99 -29.69 5.63
CA ARG A 229 20.47 -30.88 4.90
C ARG A 229 21.59 -31.74 4.34
N GLU A 230 21.63 -33.00 4.76
CA GLU A 230 22.60 -33.99 4.24
C GLU A 230 21.96 -34.92 3.19
N GLN A 231 22.67 -35.14 2.10
CA GLN A 231 22.39 -36.15 1.08
C GLN A 231 23.72 -36.64 0.48
N PHE A 232 23.77 -37.92 0.05
CA PHE A 232 24.97 -38.54 -0.50
C PHE A 232 26.19 -38.45 0.43
N GLY A 233 25.96 -38.52 1.76
CA GLY A 233 27.00 -38.54 2.79
C GLY A 233 27.61 -37.17 3.13
N GLN A 234 27.01 -36.05 2.72
CA GLN A 234 27.51 -34.72 3.03
C GLN A 234 26.38 -33.67 3.00
N PRO A 235 26.58 -32.47 3.60
CA PRO A 235 25.69 -31.36 3.42
C PRO A 235 25.50 -30.98 1.95
N ILE A 236 24.25 -30.68 1.55
CA ILE A 236 23.99 -30.37 0.14
C ILE A 236 24.62 -29.05 -0.31
N SER A 237 24.98 -28.16 0.63
CA SER A 237 25.76 -26.94 0.35
C SER A 237 27.14 -27.19 -0.22
N ASN A 238 27.69 -28.43 -0.12
CA ASN A 238 28.97 -28.80 -0.70
C ASN A 238 28.90 -29.08 -2.21
N PHE A 239 27.69 -29.20 -2.77
CA PHE A 239 27.54 -29.42 -4.21
C PHE A 239 27.67 -28.09 -4.95
N GLN A 240 28.63 -27.99 -5.86
CA GLN A 240 28.97 -26.77 -6.59
C GLN A 240 27.77 -26.13 -7.31
N VAL A 241 26.85 -26.93 -7.85
CA VAL A 241 25.66 -26.44 -8.53
C VAL A 241 24.76 -25.65 -7.58
N LEU A 242 24.65 -26.02 -6.31
CA LEU A 242 23.88 -25.29 -5.30
C LEU A 242 24.64 -24.06 -4.81
N GLN A 243 25.97 -24.15 -4.70
CA GLN A 243 26.79 -22.97 -4.37
C GLN A 243 26.61 -21.87 -5.40
N HIS A 244 26.65 -22.21 -6.70
CA HIS A 244 26.42 -21.21 -7.76
C HIS A 244 25.03 -20.56 -7.63
N ARG A 245 23.97 -21.36 -7.40
CA ARG A 245 22.62 -20.83 -7.22
C ARG A 245 22.49 -19.89 -6.01
N MET A 246 23.15 -20.23 -4.90
CA MET A 246 23.14 -19.35 -3.72
C MET A 246 23.94 -18.06 -3.96
N VAL A 247 25.01 -18.10 -4.74
CA VAL A 247 25.74 -16.91 -5.17
C VAL A 247 24.89 -16.04 -6.08
N ASP A 248 24.15 -16.62 -7.03
CA ASP A 248 23.21 -15.89 -7.88
C ASP A 248 22.14 -15.17 -7.03
N MET A 249 21.52 -15.89 -6.07
CA MET A 249 20.53 -15.28 -5.14
C MET A 249 21.11 -14.11 -4.35
N PHE A 250 22.33 -14.25 -3.85
CA PHE A 250 23.03 -13.20 -3.11
C PHE A 250 23.27 -11.97 -4.00
N ILE A 251 23.81 -12.17 -5.20
CA ILE A 251 24.10 -11.09 -6.15
C ILE A 251 22.84 -10.31 -6.50
N GLU A 252 21.75 -11.00 -6.84
CA GLU A 252 20.47 -10.37 -7.19
C GLU A 252 19.89 -9.57 -6.01
N SER A 253 19.99 -10.09 -4.79
CA SER A 253 19.56 -9.40 -3.58
C SER A 253 20.37 -8.12 -3.33
N GLU A 254 21.70 -8.17 -3.41
CA GLU A 254 22.59 -7.03 -3.21
C GLU A 254 22.44 -5.96 -4.30
N LEU A 255 22.25 -6.37 -5.55
CA LEU A 255 21.98 -5.44 -6.66
C LEU A 255 20.65 -4.71 -6.48
N SER A 256 19.59 -5.46 -6.09
CA SER A 256 18.27 -4.90 -5.81
C SER A 256 18.31 -3.91 -4.65
N LYS A 257 19.00 -4.26 -3.56
CA LYS A 257 19.20 -3.39 -2.40
C LYS A 257 19.97 -2.12 -2.76
N SER A 258 21.03 -2.25 -3.56
CA SER A 258 21.82 -1.10 -4.04
C SER A 258 20.98 -0.16 -4.90
N LEU A 259 20.11 -0.69 -5.77
CA LEU A 259 19.22 0.10 -6.60
C LEU A 259 18.14 0.79 -5.77
N LEU A 260 17.57 0.11 -4.77
CA LEU A 260 16.64 0.68 -3.82
C LEU A 260 17.24 1.88 -3.07
N ILE A 261 18.46 1.73 -2.52
CA ILE A 261 19.17 2.81 -1.84
C ILE A 261 19.36 4.01 -2.78
N LYS A 262 19.75 3.77 -4.04
CA LYS A 262 19.90 4.83 -5.04
C LYS A 262 18.57 5.54 -5.34
N ALA A 263 17.45 4.83 -5.31
CA ALA A 263 16.13 5.39 -5.60
C ALA A 263 15.57 6.22 -4.42
N MET A 264 16.06 5.98 -3.19
CA MET A 264 15.69 6.75 -1.99
C MET A 264 16.42 8.08 -1.86
N LEU A 265 17.58 8.24 -2.51
CA LEU A 265 18.41 9.43 -2.51
C LEU A 265 18.01 10.41 -3.63
#